data_e78161eba6feeb004625b57fc9f53502
#
_entry.id   e78161eba6feeb004625b57fc9f53502
#
_cell.length_a   1.000
_cell.length_b   1.000
_cell.length_c   1.000
_cell.angle_alpha   90.00
_cell.angle_beta   90.00
_cell.angle_gamma   90.00
#
_symmetry.space_group_name_H-M   'P 1'
#
loop_
_entity.id
_entity.type
_entity.pdbx_description
1 polymer ?
#
loop_
_entity_poly.entity_id
_entity_poly.type
_entity_poly.pdbx_seq_one_letter_code
_entity_poly.pdbx_strand_id
1 'polypeptide(L)'
;MRGTTVSPGTEGPPQEEGALPMHRLEVPMPNVLPFAIGTFDTIGAMSRASFPHRHTFYEIVHVTAGTGAHVVDLARWELRPPHLCVLAPGQVHHWEDARGLDGSVILFTDDFLLDHPGDRELLRGLSGRPPRTLDDHAHSRTTRLVADLDDEYRRGARGFETVLRALLHVLVVRTARLSGPGEPDAAPAPAPASAPVRAHAVAEEFTRLIAGADPELWSVRVCAERIGVTAGYLAEAVKAATGRTPGGLIREARTHEAKRLLARTDLTVRQVAHRTGIADPAYFCRFFRRETGLSPGEFRRGGDIHHDHRIPSIADDGRPA
;
A
#
# COMPACT_ATOMS: atom_id res chain seq x y z
N MET A 1 -4.78 14.41 -19.97
CA MET A 1 -5.92 13.93 -19.14
C MET A 1 -5.32 13.12 -18.00
N ARG A 2 -5.38 13.63 -16.80
CA ARG A 2 -4.84 13.00 -15.62
C ARG A 2 -5.91 12.05 -15.10
N GLY A 3 -5.65 10.74 -15.24
CA GLY A 3 -6.61 9.75 -14.80
C GLY A 3 -6.65 9.62 -13.30
N THR A 4 -7.50 10.39 -12.68
CA THR A 4 -8.05 10.04 -11.39
C THR A 4 -9.07 8.97 -11.68
N THR A 5 -8.75 7.72 -11.53
CA THR A 5 -9.80 6.74 -11.75
C THR A 5 -9.64 5.56 -10.83
N VAL A 6 -10.31 5.69 -9.72
CA VAL A 6 -11.07 4.58 -9.20
C VAL A 6 -12.33 4.57 -10.06
N SER A 7 -12.29 3.97 -11.25
CA SER A 7 -13.49 3.77 -12.06
C SER A 7 -14.37 2.74 -11.37
N PRO A 8 -15.63 3.07 -11.03
CA PRO A 8 -16.61 2.05 -10.71
C PRO A 8 -16.97 1.34 -12.02
N GLY A 9 -16.62 0.07 -12.14
CA GLY A 9 -17.23 -0.80 -13.12
C GLY A 9 -16.37 -1.35 -14.24
N THR A 10 -15.20 -1.89 -13.95
CA THR A 10 -14.73 -3.03 -14.72
C THR A 10 -14.99 -4.26 -13.86
N GLU A 11 -16.07 -4.95 -14.17
CA GLU A 11 -16.29 -6.33 -13.71
C GLU A 11 -15.07 -7.12 -14.14
N GLY A 12 -14.23 -7.47 -13.15
CA GLY A 12 -13.21 -8.48 -13.33
C GLY A 12 -13.88 -9.80 -13.77
N PRO A 13 -13.11 -10.81 -14.16
CA PRO A 13 -13.68 -12.12 -14.55
C PRO A 13 -14.70 -12.57 -13.50
N PRO A 14 -15.78 -13.28 -13.89
CA PRO A 14 -16.91 -13.58 -13.04
C PRO A 14 -16.42 -14.08 -11.68
N GLN A 15 -16.75 -13.33 -10.64
CA GLN A 15 -16.40 -13.67 -9.26
C GLN A 15 -17.30 -14.84 -8.86
N GLU A 16 -16.70 -15.84 -8.23
CA GLU A 16 -17.45 -16.92 -7.60
C GLU A 16 -18.49 -16.32 -6.65
N GLU A 17 -19.72 -16.80 -6.68
CA GLU A 17 -20.80 -16.35 -5.80
C GLU A 17 -20.35 -16.41 -4.35
N GLY A 18 -20.31 -15.24 -3.68
CA GLY A 18 -19.86 -15.10 -2.30
C GLY A 18 -18.48 -14.44 -2.11
N ALA A 19 -17.74 -14.11 -3.17
CA ALA A 19 -16.47 -13.40 -3.06
C ALA A 19 -16.68 -11.91 -2.77
N LEU A 20 -15.97 -11.38 -1.76
CA LEU A 20 -15.96 -9.95 -1.47
C LEU A 20 -15.35 -9.14 -2.64
N PRO A 21 -15.93 -7.98 -2.99
CA PRO A 21 -15.40 -7.12 -4.04
C PRO A 21 -13.93 -6.76 -3.78
N MET A 22 -13.09 -6.91 -4.82
CA MET A 22 -11.69 -6.56 -4.79
C MET A 22 -11.44 -5.40 -5.75
N HIS A 23 -11.05 -4.26 -5.22
CA HIS A 23 -10.74 -3.08 -6.03
C HIS A 23 -9.24 -2.97 -6.25
N ARG A 24 -8.87 -2.52 -7.44
CA ARG A 24 -7.49 -2.22 -7.82
C ARG A 24 -7.36 -0.75 -8.11
N LEU A 25 -6.24 -0.16 -7.73
CA LEU A 25 -5.88 1.15 -8.24
C LEU A 25 -5.50 0.94 -9.71
N GLU A 26 -6.44 1.24 -10.61
CA GLU A 26 -6.18 1.14 -12.04
C GLU A 26 -5.24 2.27 -12.44
N VAL A 27 -4.02 1.86 -12.77
CA VAL A 27 -3.04 2.72 -13.42
C VAL A 27 -3.18 2.44 -14.91
N PRO A 28 -3.83 3.31 -15.70
CA PRO A 28 -4.26 3.00 -17.07
C PRO A 28 -3.12 2.80 -18.06
N MET A 29 -1.88 3.04 -17.66
CA MET A 29 -0.67 2.94 -18.50
C MET A 29 0.55 2.56 -17.66
N PRO A 30 1.56 1.86 -18.20
CA PRO A 30 2.79 1.50 -17.49
C PRO A 30 3.60 2.69 -16.94
N ASN A 31 3.23 3.92 -17.28
CA ASN A 31 3.92 5.16 -16.87
C ASN A 31 3.04 6.07 -16.01
N VAL A 32 1.92 5.60 -15.46
CA VAL A 32 1.09 6.40 -14.56
C VAL A 32 1.50 6.14 -13.12
N LEU A 33 1.64 7.22 -12.37
CA LEU A 33 2.02 7.20 -10.96
C LEU A 33 1.06 6.31 -10.14
N PRO A 34 1.55 5.30 -9.42
CA PRO A 34 0.71 4.45 -8.58
C PRO A 34 0.36 5.15 -7.24
N PHE A 35 -0.17 6.36 -7.35
CA PHE A 35 -0.54 7.27 -6.27
C PHE A 35 -1.74 8.10 -6.67
N ALA A 36 -2.68 8.30 -5.76
CA ALA A 36 -3.79 9.23 -5.89
C ALA A 36 -4.08 9.90 -4.56
N ILE A 37 -4.57 11.13 -4.59
CA ILE A 37 -5.03 11.88 -3.42
C ILE A 37 -6.25 12.70 -3.79
N GLY A 38 -7.19 12.83 -2.87
CA GLY A 38 -8.39 13.65 -3.02
C GLY A 38 -9.23 13.65 -1.75
N THR A 39 -10.37 14.32 -1.80
CA THR A 39 -11.38 14.25 -0.75
C THR A 39 -12.27 13.03 -0.95
N PHE A 40 -13.11 12.72 0.03
CA PHE A 40 -14.15 11.69 -0.10
C PHE A 40 -15.07 11.89 -1.32
N ASP A 41 -15.23 13.12 -1.80
CA ASP A 41 -16.08 13.43 -2.95
C ASP A 41 -15.33 13.34 -4.29
N THR A 42 -14.02 13.49 -4.28
CA THR A 42 -13.21 13.57 -5.52
C THR A 42 -12.42 12.32 -5.83
N ILE A 43 -12.10 11.48 -4.83
CA ILE A 43 -11.28 10.27 -5.02
C ILE A 43 -12.08 9.11 -5.64
N GLY A 44 -13.40 9.16 -5.56
CA GLY A 44 -14.31 8.18 -6.14
C GLY A 44 -15.34 7.66 -5.15
N ALA A 45 -16.41 7.05 -5.67
CA ALA A 45 -17.57 6.59 -4.88
C ALA A 45 -17.22 5.54 -3.81
N MET A 46 -16.14 4.77 -4.03
CA MET A 46 -15.70 3.72 -3.11
C MET A 46 -15.17 4.26 -1.78
N SER A 47 -14.71 5.51 -1.74
CA SER A 47 -14.26 6.15 -0.50
C SER A 47 -15.34 6.25 0.58
N ARG A 48 -16.61 6.18 0.19
CA ARG A 48 -17.79 6.22 1.09
C ARG A 48 -18.57 4.90 1.11
N ALA A 49 -17.97 3.79 0.67
CA ALA A 49 -18.67 2.52 0.55
C ALA A 49 -19.19 2.04 1.92
N SER A 50 -20.50 1.77 1.99
CA SER A 50 -21.19 1.21 3.16
C SER A 50 -21.28 -0.31 3.14
N PHE A 51 -20.66 -0.97 2.16
CA PHE A 51 -20.60 -2.42 2.03
C PHE A 51 -19.16 -2.92 2.16
N PRO A 52 -18.95 -4.12 2.73
CA PRO A 52 -17.63 -4.70 2.87
C PRO A 52 -16.93 -4.85 1.52
N HIS A 53 -15.73 -4.30 1.40
CA HIS A 53 -14.87 -4.39 0.24
C HIS A 53 -13.40 -4.40 0.65
N ARG A 54 -12.51 -4.68 -0.30
CA ARG A 54 -11.05 -4.67 -0.11
C ARG A 54 -10.36 -4.20 -1.37
N HIS A 55 -9.14 -3.74 -1.22
CA HIS A 55 -8.31 -3.23 -2.33
C HIS A 55 -6.87 -3.76 -2.28
N THR A 56 -6.12 -3.58 -3.38
CA THR A 56 -4.74 -4.06 -3.54
C THR A 56 -3.68 -2.99 -3.29
N PHE A 57 -4.06 -1.85 -2.74
CA PHE A 57 -3.22 -0.68 -2.47
C PHE A 57 -3.33 -0.28 -1.00
N TYR A 58 -2.42 0.56 -0.53
CA TYR A 58 -2.54 1.24 0.77
C TYR A 58 -3.51 2.39 0.68
N GLU A 59 -4.23 2.62 1.75
CA GLU A 59 -5.08 3.78 1.92
C GLU A 59 -4.78 4.45 3.26
N ILE A 60 -4.53 5.77 3.23
CA ILE A 60 -4.47 6.61 4.42
C ILE A 60 -5.66 7.56 4.37
N VAL A 61 -6.51 7.50 5.40
CA VAL A 61 -7.69 8.35 5.52
C VAL A 61 -7.48 9.35 6.63
N HIS A 62 -7.50 10.63 6.30
CA HIS A 62 -7.53 11.74 7.26
C HIS A 62 -8.98 12.21 7.38
N VAL A 63 -9.66 11.75 8.41
CA VAL A 63 -11.06 12.14 8.70
C VAL A 63 -11.07 13.42 9.51
N THR A 64 -11.70 14.47 8.99
CA THR A 64 -11.77 15.79 9.62
C THR A 64 -13.15 16.09 10.22
N ALA A 65 -14.20 15.45 9.69
CA ALA A 65 -15.56 15.54 10.21
C ALA A 65 -16.34 14.26 9.91
N GLY A 66 -17.47 14.09 10.60
CA GLY A 66 -18.41 12.99 10.41
C GLY A 66 -18.72 12.22 11.68
N THR A 67 -19.77 11.43 11.61
CA THR A 67 -20.23 10.50 12.65
C THR A 67 -20.47 9.12 12.04
N GLY A 68 -20.61 8.08 12.87
CA GLY A 68 -20.75 6.69 12.45
C GLY A 68 -19.54 5.87 12.85
N ALA A 69 -19.25 4.79 12.14
CA ALA A 69 -18.14 3.93 12.44
C ALA A 69 -17.38 3.52 11.16
N HIS A 70 -16.09 3.23 11.31
CA HIS A 70 -15.28 2.54 10.32
C HIS A 70 -15.09 1.10 10.79
N VAL A 71 -15.53 0.14 10.00
CA VAL A 71 -15.33 -1.28 10.24
C VAL A 71 -14.15 -1.72 9.39
N VAL A 72 -13.12 -2.27 10.02
CA VAL A 72 -11.93 -2.80 9.34
C VAL A 72 -11.68 -4.21 9.83
N ASP A 73 -11.68 -5.16 8.93
CA ASP A 73 -11.72 -6.59 9.20
C ASP A 73 -12.93 -6.91 10.10
N LEU A 74 -12.71 -7.31 11.34
CA LEU A 74 -13.77 -7.57 12.32
C LEU A 74 -13.85 -6.50 13.43
N ALA A 75 -12.99 -5.47 13.36
CA ALA A 75 -12.94 -4.41 14.35
C ALA A 75 -13.82 -3.22 13.92
N ARG A 76 -14.66 -2.74 14.82
CA ARG A 76 -15.52 -1.59 14.61
C ARG A 76 -15.02 -0.41 15.44
N TRP A 77 -14.71 0.69 14.79
CA TRP A 77 -14.20 1.91 15.42
C TRP A 77 -15.14 3.08 15.18
N GLU A 78 -15.65 3.66 16.28
CA GLU A 78 -16.42 4.90 16.22
C GLU A 78 -15.59 6.03 15.65
N LEU A 79 -16.18 6.83 14.78
CA LEU A 79 -15.56 8.03 14.25
C LEU A 79 -15.41 9.08 15.34
N ARG A 80 -14.19 9.54 15.55
CA ARG A 80 -13.83 10.62 16.49
C ARG A 80 -12.88 11.59 15.80
N PRO A 81 -13.37 12.37 14.83
CA PRO A 81 -12.52 13.32 14.12
C PRO A 81 -11.95 14.40 15.06
N PRO A 82 -10.73 14.92 14.80
CA PRO A 82 -9.87 14.53 13.69
C PRO A 82 -9.03 13.30 14.00
N HIS A 83 -8.91 12.38 13.03
CA HIS A 83 -8.07 11.19 13.18
C HIS A 83 -7.49 10.69 11.84
N LEU A 84 -6.47 9.87 11.92
CA LEU A 84 -5.89 9.14 10.79
C LEU A 84 -6.17 7.64 10.92
N CYS A 85 -6.58 7.02 9.82
CA CYS A 85 -6.69 5.57 9.68
C CYS A 85 -5.77 5.10 8.55
N VAL A 86 -5.14 3.95 8.74
CA VAL A 86 -4.27 3.32 7.73
C VAL A 86 -4.80 1.94 7.41
N LEU A 87 -5.01 1.68 6.14
CA LEU A 87 -5.45 0.41 5.60
C LEU A 87 -4.37 -0.19 4.72
N ALA A 88 -4.02 -1.43 4.99
CA ALA A 88 -3.08 -2.19 4.16
C ALA A 88 -3.81 -2.96 3.04
N PRO A 89 -3.09 -3.30 1.96
CA PRO A 89 -3.65 -4.13 0.90
C PRO A 89 -4.28 -5.42 1.42
N GLY A 90 -5.52 -5.69 1.01
CA GLY A 90 -6.27 -6.89 1.34
C GLY A 90 -7.16 -6.79 2.57
N GLN A 91 -7.07 -5.76 3.39
CA GLN A 91 -7.99 -5.55 4.51
C GLN A 91 -9.41 -5.29 4.01
N VAL A 92 -10.39 -5.94 4.66
CA VAL A 92 -11.81 -5.73 4.38
C VAL A 92 -12.31 -4.57 5.21
N HIS A 93 -12.90 -3.57 4.59
CA HIS A 93 -13.42 -2.42 5.31
C HIS A 93 -14.69 -1.84 4.69
N HIS A 94 -15.40 -1.03 5.47
CA HIS A 94 -16.56 -0.25 5.06
C HIS A 94 -16.94 0.77 6.12
N TRP A 95 -17.72 1.76 5.71
CA TRP A 95 -18.33 2.72 6.63
C TRP A 95 -19.69 2.23 7.08
N GLU A 96 -19.96 2.29 8.37
CA GLU A 96 -21.23 1.93 8.97
C GLU A 96 -21.90 3.18 9.53
N ASP A 97 -23.14 3.44 9.11
CA ASP A 97 -23.96 4.59 9.53
C ASP A 97 -23.24 5.95 9.42
N ALA A 98 -22.30 6.09 8.49
CA ALA A 98 -21.51 7.29 8.34
C ALA A 98 -22.34 8.44 7.78
N ARG A 99 -22.26 9.60 8.44
CA ARG A 99 -22.95 10.84 8.06
C ARG A 99 -21.99 12.02 8.16
N GLY A 100 -22.07 12.93 7.18
CA GLY A 100 -21.22 14.11 7.15
C GLY A 100 -19.72 13.80 7.11
N LEU A 101 -19.36 12.65 6.57
CA LEU A 101 -17.97 12.22 6.46
C LEU A 101 -17.20 13.18 5.57
N ASP A 102 -16.14 13.80 6.11
CA ASP A 102 -15.27 14.73 5.40
C ASP A 102 -13.81 14.47 5.73
N GLY A 103 -12.93 14.87 4.81
CA GLY A 103 -11.50 14.69 4.94
C GLY A 103 -10.82 14.33 3.62
N SER A 104 -9.64 13.75 3.73
CA SER A 104 -8.80 13.40 2.58
C SER A 104 -8.45 11.92 2.58
N VAL A 105 -8.34 11.37 1.38
CA VAL A 105 -7.99 9.97 1.12
C VAL A 105 -6.75 9.94 0.23
N ILE A 106 -5.75 9.18 0.65
CA ILE A 106 -4.48 9.02 -0.04
C ILE A 106 -4.32 7.53 -0.37
N LEU A 107 -4.18 7.21 -1.66
CA LEU A 107 -4.07 5.86 -2.20
C LEU A 107 -2.70 5.69 -2.84
N PHE A 108 -2.01 4.58 -2.56
CA PHE A 108 -0.73 4.27 -3.19
C PHE A 108 -0.41 2.78 -3.14
N THR A 109 0.38 2.31 -4.09
CA THR A 109 0.83 0.92 -4.12
C THR A 109 2.21 0.77 -3.48
N ASP A 110 2.62 -0.48 -3.26
CA ASP A 110 3.97 -0.82 -2.80
C ASP A 110 5.07 -0.24 -3.69
N ASP A 111 4.81 -0.11 -4.99
CA ASP A 111 5.78 0.46 -5.94
C ASP A 111 6.07 1.94 -5.66
N PHE A 112 5.15 2.64 -5.03
CA PHE A 112 5.36 4.04 -4.62
C PHE A 112 6.29 4.17 -3.42
N LEU A 113 6.45 3.11 -2.62
CA LEU A 113 7.30 3.06 -1.41
C LEU A 113 8.74 2.60 -1.69
N LEU A 114 9.16 2.48 -2.95
CA LEU A 114 10.49 1.94 -3.31
C LEU A 114 11.65 2.72 -2.70
N ASP A 115 11.48 4.02 -2.47
CA ASP A 115 12.51 4.89 -1.92
C ASP A 115 12.67 4.76 -0.40
N HIS A 116 11.61 4.37 0.29
CA HIS A 116 11.55 4.28 1.74
C HIS A 116 11.01 2.91 2.17
N PRO A 117 11.79 1.83 2.04
CA PRO A 117 11.32 0.47 2.31
C PRO A 117 10.87 0.24 3.76
N GLY A 118 11.39 1.03 4.72
CA GLY A 118 10.95 1.02 6.12
C GLY A 118 9.51 1.50 6.32
N ASP A 119 8.97 2.31 5.42
CA ASP A 119 7.60 2.82 5.51
C ASP A 119 6.56 1.70 5.41
N ARG A 120 6.87 0.63 4.68
CA ARG A 120 6.02 -0.55 4.59
C ARG A 120 5.83 -1.22 5.95
N GLU A 121 6.89 -1.31 6.76
CA GLU A 121 6.81 -1.87 8.11
C GLU A 121 5.97 -0.96 9.02
N LEU A 122 6.18 0.35 8.96
CA LEU A 122 5.39 1.32 9.70
C LEU A 122 3.90 1.27 9.32
N LEU A 123 3.58 1.22 8.03
CA LEU A 123 2.21 1.12 7.53
C LEU A 123 1.52 -0.17 7.99
N ARG A 124 2.23 -1.30 7.95
CA ARG A 124 1.70 -2.56 8.49
C ARG A 124 1.46 -2.50 9.99
N GLY A 125 2.38 -1.88 10.73
CA GLY A 125 2.24 -1.68 12.17
C GLY A 125 1.08 -0.76 12.54
N LEU A 126 0.63 0.11 11.63
CA LEU A 126 -0.51 1.01 11.79
C LEU A 126 -1.84 0.39 11.34
N SER A 127 -1.79 -0.46 10.33
CA SER A 127 -2.99 -1.10 9.76
C SER A 127 -3.59 -2.12 10.76
N GLY A 128 -4.92 -2.21 10.78
CA GLY A 128 -5.63 -3.08 11.74
C GLY A 128 -5.62 -2.59 13.18
N ARG A 129 -5.06 -1.41 13.45
CA ARG A 129 -5.10 -0.74 14.75
C ARG A 129 -6.18 0.34 14.79
N PRO A 130 -6.63 0.73 15.99
CA PRO A 130 -7.56 1.86 16.13
C PRO A 130 -7.03 3.12 15.42
N PRO A 131 -7.92 3.95 14.86
CA PRO A 131 -7.55 5.22 14.26
C PRO A 131 -6.72 6.08 15.23
N ARG A 132 -5.72 6.76 14.69
CA ARG A 132 -4.85 7.64 15.47
C ARG A 132 -5.51 8.99 15.66
N THR A 133 -5.99 9.28 16.86
CA THR A 133 -6.58 10.57 17.20
C THR A 133 -5.53 11.69 17.10
N LEU A 134 -5.92 12.82 16.56
CA LEU A 134 -5.07 13.98 16.40
C LEU A 134 -5.46 15.04 17.42
N ASP A 135 -4.50 15.53 18.22
CA ASP A 135 -4.66 16.78 18.93
C ASP A 135 -4.60 17.98 17.96
N ASP A 136 -4.89 19.18 18.43
CA ASP A 136 -4.95 20.38 17.59
C ASP A 136 -3.64 20.64 16.83
N HIS A 137 -2.50 20.37 17.47
CA HIS A 137 -1.19 20.55 16.87
C HIS A 137 -0.93 19.51 15.78
N ALA A 138 -1.15 18.24 16.07
CA ALA A 138 -1.01 17.14 15.11
C ALA A 138 -1.99 17.30 13.95
N HIS A 139 -3.24 17.69 14.24
CA HIS A 139 -4.25 17.96 13.22
C HIS A 139 -3.81 19.08 12.26
N SER A 140 -3.43 20.23 12.78
CA SER A 140 -2.95 21.36 11.97
C SER A 140 -1.74 21.00 11.10
N ARG A 141 -0.81 20.21 11.63
CA ARG A 141 0.37 19.74 10.87
C ARG A 141 0.02 18.71 9.81
N THR A 142 -0.90 17.80 10.11
CA THR A 142 -1.38 16.77 9.16
C THR A 142 -2.14 17.44 8.03
N THR A 143 -3.05 18.35 8.34
CA THR A 143 -3.84 19.09 7.33
C THR A 143 -2.93 19.84 6.34
N ARG A 144 -1.89 20.53 6.83
CA ARG A 144 -0.93 21.21 5.95
C ARG A 144 -0.17 20.22 5.07
N LEU A 145 0.32 19.12 5.64
CA LEU A 145 1.07 18.11 4.90
C LEU A 145 0.20 17.42 3.83
N VAL A 146 -1.06 17.15 4.13
CA VAL A 146 -2.03 16.59 3.17
C VAL A 146 -2.35 17.62 2.07
N ALA A 147 -2.46 18.89 2.42
CA ALA A 147 -2.65 19.97 1.43
C ALA A 147 -1.42 20.11 0.51
N ASP A 148 -0.20 20.03 1.06
CA ASP A 148 1.03 20.05 0.27
C ASP A 148 1.10 18.85 -0.71
N LEU A 149 0.70 17.65 -0.28
CA LEU A 149 0.60 16.46 -1.12
C LEU A 149 -0.40 16.64 -2.26
N ASP A 150 -1.59 17.16 -1.97
CA ASP A 150 -2.65 17.39 -2.96
C ASP A 150 -2.25 18.46 -3.99
N ASP A 151 -1.64 19.54 -3.51
CA ASP A 151 -1.18 20.63 -4.38
C ASP A 151 -0.05 20.16 -5.31
N GLU A 152 0.94 19.43 -4.80
CA GLU A 152 2.02 18.85 -5.60
C GLU A 152 1.48 17.85 -6.64
N TYR A 153 0.54 16.99 -6.23
CA TYR A 153 -0.10 16.03 -7.11
C TYR A 153 -0.87 16.72 -8.25
N ARG A 154 -1.61 17.79 -7.95
CA ARG A 154 -2.38 18.54 -8.96
C ARG A 154 -1.50 19.33 -9.92
N ARG A 155 -0.44 19.95 -9.42
CA ARG A 155 0.49 20.74 -10.24
C ARG A 155 1.29 19.86 -11.18
N GLY A 156 1.76 18.70 -10.73
CA GLY A 156 2.56 17.76 -11.50
C GLY A 156 3.79 18.42 -12.13
N ALA A 157 4.45 19.31 -11.39
CA ALA A 157 5.65 20.00 -11.83
C ALA A 157 6.84 19.04 -11.99
N ARG A 158 7.92 19.47 -12.63
CA ARG A 158 9.11 18.64 -12.77
C ARG A 158 9.61 18.17 -11.39
N GLY A 159 9.78 16.85 -11.21
CA GLY A 159 10.24 16.26 -9.96
C GLY A 159 9.13 16.03 -8.91
N PHE A 160 7.86 16.28 -9.24
CA PHE A 160 6.73 16.12 -8.33
C PHE A 160 6.63 14.74 -7.69
N GLU A 161 6.99 13.68 -8.39
CA GLU A 161 6.99 12.33 -7.84
C GLU A 161 7.95 12.18 -6.65
N THR A 162 9.14 12.77 -6.76
CA THR A 162 10.13 12.74 -5.67
C THR A 162 9.62 13.52 -4.46
N VAL A 163 8.98 14.68 -4.70
CA VAL A 163 8.37 15.48 -3.63
C VAL A 163 7.22 14.72 -2.98
N LEU A 164 6.32 14.11 -3.76
CA LEU A 164 5.21 13.29 -3.23
C LEU A 164 5.70 12.15 -2.36
N ARG A 165 6.76 11.43 -2.78
CA ARG A 165 7.34 10.33 -1.99
C ARG A 165 7.94 10.84 -0.69
N ALA A 166 8.64 11.97 -0.71
CA ALA A 166 9.20 12.57 0.49
C ALA A 166 8.10 13.03 1.48
N LEU A 167 7.05 13.70 0.98
CA LEU A 167 5.93 14.14 1.80
C LEU A 167 5.13 12.95 2.37
N LEU A 168 4.91 11.89 1.57
CA LEU A 168 4.28 10.66 2.05
C LEU A 168 5.12 9.99 3.14
N HIS A 169 6.44 9.88 2.95
CA HIS A 169 7.35 9.37 3.99
C HIS A 169 7.19 10.14 5.30
N VAL A 170 7.20 11.47 5.23
CA VAL A 170 6.99 12.32 6.42
C VAL A 170 5.63 12.05 7.07
N LEU A 171 4.57 11.88 6.29
CA LEU A 171 3.23 11.55 6.79
C LEU A 171 3.22 10.21 7.52
N VAL A 172 3.76 9.16 6.91
CA VAL A 172 3.85 7.80 7.49
C VAL A 172 4.61 7.81 8.81
N VAL A 173 5.81 8.40 8.84
CA VAL A 173 6.64 8.48 10.05
C VAL A 173 5.95 9.28 11.16
N ARG A 174 5.29 10.38 10.83
CA ARG A 174 4.54 11.18 11.81
C ARG A 174 3.35 10.41 12.36
N THR A 175 2.59 9.74 11.50
CA THR A 175 1.45 8.90 11.91
C THR A 175 1.88 7.79 12.86
N ALA A 176 3.02 7.14 12.58
CA ALA A 176 3.57 6.09 13.43
C ALA A 176 3.98 6.58 14.84
N ARG A 177 4.26 7.88 14.98
CA ARG A 177 4.61 8.51 16.28
C ARG A 177 3.41 8.97 17.09
N LEU A 178 2.21 8.95 16.51
CA LEU A 178 0.98 9.31 17.23
C LEU A 178 0.61 8.18 18.18
N SER A 179 0.29 8.53 19.43
CA SER A 179 -0.25 7.57 20.39
C SER A 179 -1.65 7.10 19.96
N GLY A 180 -1.93 5.82 20.07
CA GLY A 180 -3.28 5.28 19.89
C GLY A 180 -4.12 5.44 21.16
N PRO A 181 -5.45 5.49 21.05
CA PRO A 181 -6.31 5.47 22.22
C PRO A 181 -6.06 4.17 23.02
N GLY A 182 -5.56 4.31 24.25
CA GLY A 182 -5.32 3.18 25.17
C GLY A 182 -3.97 2.46 25.02
N GLU A 183 -3.03 2.99 24.23
CA GLU A 183 -1.64 2.49 24.27
C GLU A 183 -0.93 3.08 25.50
N PRO A 184 -0.55 2.28 26.51
CA PRO A 184 0.42 2.72 27.51
C PRO A 184 1.81 2.79 26.87
N ASP A 185 2.65 3.70 27.34
CA ASP A 185 4.06 3.90 26.92
C ASP A 185 4.98 2.67 27.12
N ALA A 186 4.43 1.53 27.42
CA ALA A 186 5.17 0.29 27.61
C ALA A 186 4.43 -0.89 26.98
N ALA A 187 5.17 -1.70 26.23
CA ALA A 187 4.66 -2.94 25.65
C ALA A 187 4.06 -3.85 26.74
N PRO A 188 2.79 -4.31 26.59
CA PRO A 188 2.23 -5.28 27.54
C PRO A 188 2.90 -6.63 27.37
N ALA A 189 3.20 -7.28 28.50
CA ALA A 189 3.65 -8.67 28.54
C ALA A 189 2.58 -9.56 27.87
N PRO A 190 2.97 -10.60 27.13
CA PRO A 190 2.03 -11.43 26.39
C PRO A 190 1.15 -12.25 27.35
N ALA A 191 -0.15 -11.96 27.35
CA ALA A 191 -1.14 -12.88 27.89
C ALA A 191 -1.23 -14.15 27.02
N PRO A 192 -1.61 -15.33 27.57
CA PRO A 192 -1.72 -16.55 26.78
C PRO A 192 -2.78 -16.39 25.69
N ALA A 193 -2.32 -16.30 24.45
CA ALA A 193 -3.14 -15.98 23.30
C ALA A 193 -4.08 -17.14 22.94
N SER A 194 -5.35 -16.80 22.67
CA SER A 194 -6.31 -17.71 22.03
C SER A 194 -5.82 -18.12 20.61
N ALA A 195 -6.28 -19.26 20.10
CA ALA A 195 -5.83 -19.80 18.81
C ALA A 195 -5.91 -18.79 17.62
N PRO A 196 -6.94 -17.93 17.49
CA PRO A 196 -6.98 -16.88 16.45
C PRO A 196 -5.89 -15.83 16.62
N VAL A 197 -5.58 -15.41 17.83
CA VAL A 197 -4.51 -14.43 18.13
C VAL A 197 -3.14 -15.01 17.79
N ARG A 198 -2.94 -16.31 18.05
CA ARG A 198 -1.70 -17.01 17.69
C ARG A 198 -1.52 -17.12 16.17
N ALA A 199 -2.58 -17.41 15.42
CA ALA A 199 -2.53 -17.46 13.97
C ALA A 199 -2.20 -16.10 13.37
N HIS A 200 -2.78 -15.02 13.91
CA HIS A 200 -2.48 -13.66 13.49
C HIS A 200 -1.01 -13.29 13.76
N ALA A 201 -0.50 -13.57 14.96
CA ALA A 201 0.90 -13.33 15.31
C ALA A 201 1.89 -14.09 14.40
N VAL A 202 1.55 -15.33 14.01
CA VAL A 202 2.36 -16.13 13.07
C VAL A 202 2.35 -15.49 11.66
N ALA A 203 1.22 -15.00 11.22
CA ALA A 203 1.11 -14.33 9.93
C ALA A 203 1.86 -12.99 9.92
N GLU A 204 1.79 -12.21 10.98
CA GLU A 204 2.56 -10.97 11.17
C GLU A 204 4.07 -11.24 11.12
N GLU A 205 4.54 -12.23 11.89
CA GLU A 205 5.95 -12.60 11.94
C GLU A 205 6.45 -13.09 10.58
N PHE A 206 5.66 -13.92 9.88
CA PHE A 206 5.97 -14.33 8.51
C PHE A 206 6.12 -13.13 7.58
N THR A 207 5.18 -12.19 7.65
CA THR A 207 5.18 -10.98 6.82
C THR A 207 6.40 -10.11 7.12
N ARG A 208 6.78 -10.00 8.39
CA ARG A 208 7.99 -9.30 8.85
C ARG A 208 9.27 -9.95 8.30
N LEU A 209 9.37 -11.28 8.35
CA LEU A 209 10.53 -12.01 7.84
C LEU A 209 10.74 -11.78 6.33
N ILE A 210 9.68 -11.89 5.52
CA ILE A 210 9.80 -11.72 4.07
C ILE A 210 10.02 -10.27 3.64
N ALA A 211 9.69 -9.29 4.48
CA ALA A 211 9.90 -7.87 4.22
C ALA A 211 11.38 -7.45 4.33
N GLY A 212 12.19 -8.20 5.07
CA GLY A 212 13.59 -7.89 5.32
C GLY A 212 14.53 -8.02 4.12
N ALA A 213 14.01 -8.33 2.93
CA ALA A 213 14.78 -8.50 1.68
C ALA A 213 15.94 -9.51 1.76
N ASP A 214 15.88 -10.43 2.72
CA ASP A 214 16.84 -11.53 2.83
C ASP A 214 16.37 -12.70 1.94
N PRO A 215 17.14 -13.05 0.87
CA PRO A 215 16.75 -14.12 -0.05
C PRO A 215 16.60 -15.49 0.61
N GLU A 216 17.31 -15.76 1.69
CA GLU A 216 17.23 -17.03 2.42
C GLU A 216 15.87 -17.21 3.10
N LEU A 217 15.23 -16.11 3.51
CA LEU A 217 13.91 -16.09 4.12
C LEU A 217 12.75 -16.16 3.10
N TRP A 218 13.04 -16.13 1.79
CA TRP A 218 12.00 -16.26 0.78
C TRP A 218 11.66 -17.72 0.45
N SER A 219 11.54 -18.51 1.49
CA SER A 219 11.10 -19.91 1.46
C SER A 219 10.07 -20.14 2.56
N VAL A 220 8.90 -20.66 2.19
CA VAL A 220 7.83 -21.00 3.16
C VAL A 220 8.35 -21.92 4.27
N ARG A 221 9.16 -22.89 3.89
CA ARG A 221 9.76 -23.85 4.83
C ARG A 221 10.70 -23.15 5.81
N VAL A 222 11.60 -22.33 5.30
CA VAL A 222 12.58 -21.61 6.15
C VAL A 222 11.87 -20.63 7.08
N CYS A 223 10.87 -19.92 6.61
CA CYS A 223 10.05 -19.04 7.47
C CYS A 223 9.32 -19.83 8.56
N ALA A 224 8.72 -20.97 8.21
CA ALA A 224 8.02 -21.81 9.19
C ALA A 224 8.98 -22.34 10.27
N GLU A 225 10.15 -22.82 9.87
CA GLU A 225 11.22 -23.25 10.80
C GLU A 225 11.66 -22.10 11.72
N ARG A 226 11.85 -20.90 11.18
CA ARG A 226 12.26 -19.71 11.92
C ARG A 226 11.22 -19.25 12.94
N ILE A 227 9.94 -19.35 12.59
CA ILE A 227 8.81 -18.98 13.46
C ILE A 227 8.52 -20.10 14.48
N GLY A 228 9.03 -21.31 14.28
CA GLY A 228 8.80 -22.46 15.15
C GLY A 228 7.43 -23.11 14.93
N VAL A 229 6.94 -23.12 13.68
CA VAL A 229 5.65 -23.75 13.30
C VAL A 229 5.84 -24.70 12.11
N THR A 230 4.84 -25.54 11.85
CA THR A 230 4.83 -26.33 10.61
C THR A 230 4.47 -25.47 9.39
N ALA A 231 4.97 -25.84 8.21
CA ALA A 231 4.64 -25.15 6.97
C ALA A 231 3.13 -25.15 6.66
N GLY A 232 2.41 -26.23 7.05
CA GLY A 232 0.96 -26.30 6.92
C GLY A 232 0.25 -25.31 7.82
N TYR A 233 0.61 -25.23 9.09
CA TYR A 233 0.04 -24.25 10.01
C TYR A 233 0.35 -22.80 9.58
N LEU A 234 1.58 -22.54 9.10
CA LEU A 234 1.93 -21.24 8.54
C LEU A 234 1.03 -20.88 7.36
N ALA A 235 0.78 -21.86 6.46
CA ALA A 235 -0.06 -21.61 5.28
C ALA A 235 -1.50 -21.25 5.66
N GLU A 236 -2.09 -21.98 6.61
CA GLU A 236 -3.44 -21.70 7.11
C GLU A 236 -3.49 -20.36 7.86
N ALA A 237 -2.53 -20.08 8.74
CA ALA A 237 -2.46 -18.82 9.50
C ALA A 237 -2.35 -17.60 8.56
N VAL A 238 -1.43 -17.65 7.59
CA VAL A 238 -1.23 -16.57 6.62
C VAL A 238 -2.46 -16.40 5.73
N LYS A 239 -3.05 -17.50 5.24
CA LYS A 239 -4.25 -17.43 4.40
C LYS A 239 -5.45 -16.89 5.18
N ALA A 240 -5.65 -17.29 6.43
CA ALA A 240 -6.70 -16.77 7.29
C ALA A 240 -6.54 -15.27 7.58
N ALA A 241 -5.31 -14.82 7.86
CA ALA A 241 -5.04 -13.42 8.19
C ALA A 241 -5.00 -12.49 6.98
N THR A 242 -4.53 -12.96 5.80
CA THR A 242 -4.26 -12.10 4.64
C THR A 242 -5.12 -12.42 3.41
N GLY A 243 -5.86 -13.51 3.42
CA GLY A 243 -6.57 -14.03 2.24
C GLY A 243 -5.65 -14.58 1.14
N ARG A 244 -4.33 -14.63 1.38
CA ARG A 244 -3.29 -14.95 0.38
C ARG A 244 -2.41 -16.12 0.84
N THR A 245 -1.84 -16.83 -0.12
CA THR A 245 -0.90 -17.90 0.21
C THR A 245 0.49 -17.35 0.55
N PRO A 246 1.25 -18.01 1.47
CA PRO A 246 2.63 -17.60 1.77
C PRO A 246 3.52 -17.51 0.53
N GLY A 247 3.42 -18.48 -0.38
CA GLY A 247 4.16 -18.45 -1.64
C GLY A 247 3.79 -17.27 -2.55
N GLY A 248 2.53 -16.80 -2.48
CA GLY A 248 2.09 -15.58 -3.16
C GLY A 248 2.76 -14.33 -2.59
N LEU A 249 2.79 -14.20 -1.27
CA LEU A 249 3.44 -13.07 -0.58
C LEU A 249 4.96 -13.06 -0.81
N ILE A 250 5.62 -14.23 -0.80
CA ILE A 250 7.05 -14.34 -1.14
C ILE A 250 7.31 -13.88 -2.57
N ARG A 251 6.49 -14.30 -3.55
CA ARG A 251 6.64 -13.85 -4.94
C ARG A 251 6.55 -12.33 -5.06
N GLU A 252 5.60 -11.74 -4.37
CA GLU A 252 5.42 -10.28 -4.35
C GLU A 252 6.61 -9.56 -3.71
N ALA A 253 7.07 -10.01 -2.53
CA ALA A 253 8.24 -9.45 -1.86
C ALA A 253 9.49 -9.53 -2.76
N ARG A 254 9.69 -10.67 -3.42
CA ARG A 254 10.77 -10.88 -4.39
C ARG A 254 10.66 -9.96 -5.60
N THR A 255 9.46 -9.80 -6.14
CA THR A 255 9.20 -8.90 -7.28
C THR A 255 9.46 -7.44 -6.91
N HIS A 256 9.02 -7.05 -5.71
CA HIS A 256 9.25 -5.72 -5.19
C HIS A 256 10.75 -5.41 -5.04
N GLU A 257 11.50 -6.31 -4.43
CA GLU A 257 12.96 -6.14 -4.29
C GLU A 257 13.65 -6.11 -5.66
N ALA A 258 13.20 -6.94 -6.62
CA ALA A 258 13.70 -6.88 -7.99
C ALA A 258 13.46 -5.51 -8.63
N LYS A 259 12.27 -4.95 -8.51
CA LYS A 259 11.94 -3.61 -8.99
C LYS A 259 12.81 -2.54 -8.34
N ARG A 260 12.97 -2.60 -7.01
CA ARG A 260 13.82 -1.68 -6.26
C ARG A 260 15.29 -1.71 -6.75
N LEU A 261 15.86 -2.90 -6.89
CA LEU A 261 17.22 -3.06 -7.38
C LEU A 261 17.39 -2.58 -8.82
N LEU A 262 16.44 -2.89 -9.71
CA LEU A 262 16.47 -2.45 -11.11
C LEU A 262 16.34 -0.94 -11.25
N ALA A 263 15.53 -0.28 -10.41
CA ALA A 263 15.28 1.15 -10.48
C ALA A 263 16.34 1.99 -9.77
N ARG A 264 17.08 1.41 -8.80
CA ARG A 264 17.93 2.17 -7.88
C ARG A 264 19.43 1.83 -7.96
N THR A 265 19.80 0.84 -8.75
CA THR A 265 21.18 0.39 -8.83
C THR A 265 21.58 0.05 -10.28
N ASP A 266 22.88 0.15 -10.56
CA ASP A 266 23.48 -0.27 -11.84
C ASP A 266 23.78 -1.78 -11.90
N LEU A 267 23.22 -2.56 -10.95
CA LEU A 267 23.42 -4.01 -10.94
C LEU A 267 22.94 -4.63 -12.25
N THR A 268 23.72 -5.54 -12.80
CA THR A 268 23.31 -6.31 -13.97
C THR A 268 22.07 -7.15 -13.65
N VAL A 269 21.28 -7.51 -14.65
CA VAL A 269 20.11 -8.41 -14.49
C VAL A 269 20.48 -9.72 -13.79
N ARG A 270 21.69 -10.26 -14.07
CA ARG A 270 22.23 -11.45 -13.39
C ARG A 270 22.43 -11.20 -11.89
N GLN A 271 23.00 -10.05 -11.52
CA GLN A 271 23.22 -9.69 -10.11
C GLN A 271 21.91 -9.45 -9.39
N VAL A 272 20.92 -8.82 -10.04
CA VAL A 272 19.57 -8.65 -9.48
C VAL A 272 18.91 -10.01 -9.26
N ALA A 273 18.98 -10.92 -10.25
CA ALA A 273 18.46 -12.29 -10.10
C ALA A 273 19.06 -12.97 -8.86
N HIS A 274 20.37 -12.93 -8.71
CA HIS A 274 21.05 -13.52 -7.56
C HIS A 274 20.63 -12.88 -6.23
N ARG A 275 20.55 -11.53 -6.19
CA ARG A 275 20.10 -10.77 -5.01
C ARG A 275 18.66 -11.04 -4.63
N THR A 276 17.84 -11.49 -5.57
CA THR A 276 16.45 -11.90 -5.33
C THR A 276 16.30 -13.40 -5.10
N GLY A 277 17.39 -14.14 -4.88
CA GLY A 277 17.39 -15.58 -4.60
C GLY A 277 17.02 -16.44 -5.83
N ILE A 278 17.24 -15.94 -7.03
CA ILE A 278 17.02 -16.67 -8.29
C ILE A 278 18.39 -16.86 -8.98
N ALA A 279 18.88 -18.09 -8.96
CA ALA A 279 20.21 -18.40 -9.49
C ALA A 279 20.28 -18.32 -11.03
N ASP A 280 19.19 -18.70 -11.74
CA ASP A 280 19.12 -18.66 -13.20
C ASP A 280 18.58 -17.31 -13.71
N PRO A 281 19.39 -16.49 -14.39
CA PRO A 281 18.94 -15.21 -14.93
C PRO A 281 17.84 -15.34 -16.00
N ALA A 282 17.79 -16.43 -16.75
CA ALA A 282 16.76 -16.65 -17.75
C ALA A 282 15.41 -16.94 -17.07
N TYR A 283 15.43 -17.73 -16.00
CA TYR A 283 14.26 -17.94 -15.16
C TYR A 283 13.81 -16.62 -14.50
N PHE A 284 14.73 -15.82 -13.99
CA PHE A 284 14.43 -14.51 -13.43
C PHE A 284 13.74 -13.59 -14.44
N CYS A 285 14.22 -13.51 -15.68
CA CYS A 285 13.57 -12.69 -16.71
C CYS A 285 12.14 -13.15 -16.99
N ARG A 286 11.89 -14.47 -17.07
CA ARG A 286 10.52 -15.01 -17.23
C ARG A 286 9.65 -14.74 -16.02
N PHE A 287 10.18 -14.94 -14.82
CA PHE A 287 9.52 -14.63 -13.56
C PHE A 287 9.12 -13.16 -13.50
N PHE A 288 10.08 -12.25 -13.69
CA PHE A 288 9.84 -10.81 -13.59
C PHE A 288 8.80 -10.34 -14.60
N ARG A 289 8.90 -10.81 -15.86
CA ARG A 289 7.91 -10.46 -16.90
C ARG A 289 6.52 -11.00 -16.58
N ARG A 290 6.39 -12.18 -16.01
CA ARG A 290 5.10 -12.72 -15.58
C ARG A 290 4.47 -11.90 -14.47
N GLU A 291 5.26 -11.43 -13.49
CA GLU A 291 4.77 -10.69 -12.34
C GLU A 291 4.53 -9.20 -12.65
N THR A 292 5.23 -8.63 -13.64
CA THR A 292 5.20 -7.18 -13.91
C THR A 292 4.67 -6.78 -15.28
N GLY A 293 4.56 -7.73 -16.20
CA GLY A 293 4.25 -7.46 -17.61
C GLY A 293 5.44 -7.02 -18.46
N LEU A 294 6.55 -6.60 -17.85
CA LEU A 294 7.74 -6.05 -18.50
C LEU A 294 8.97 -6.95 -18.29
N SER A 295 9.89 -6.96 -19.24
CA SER A 295 11.22 -7.53 -18.98
C SER A 295 12.02 -6.64 -18.02
N PRO A 296 13.02 -7.16 -17.29
CA PRO A 296 13.87 -6.36 -16.41
C PRO A 296 14.54 -5.18 -17.12
N GLY A 297 14.94 -5.36 -18.39
CA GLY A 297 15.56 -4.30 -19.20
C GLY A 297 14.57 -3.21 -19.62
N GLU A 298 13.33 -3.58 -19.98
CA GLU A 298 12.25 -2.62 -20.26
C GLU A 298 11.87 -1.84 -19.03
N PHE A 299 11.78 -2.49 -17.87
CA PHE A 299 11.48 -1.85 -16.59
C PHE A 299 12.55 -0.80 -16.22
N ARG A 300 13.84 -1.15 -16.38
CA ARG A 300 14.94 -0.21 -16.10
C ARG A 300 14.90 1.01 -17.02
N ARG A 301 14.72 0.80 -18.33
CA ARG A 301 14.59 1.92 -19.29
C ARG A 301 13.38 2.78 -19.06
N GLY A 302 12.26 2.21 -18.59
CA GLY A 302 11.08 2.98 -18.20
C GLY A 302 11.34 3.92 -17.02
N GLY A 303 12.22 3.55 -16.10
CA GLY A 303 12.70 4.42 -15.02
C GLY A 303 13.61 5.56 -15.52
N ASP A 304 14.44 5.30 -16.55
CA ASP A 304 15.32 6.30 -17.14
C ASP A 304 14.56 7.32 -18.03
N ILE A 305 13.43 6.93 -18.61
CA ILE A 305 12.60 7.81 -19.47
C ILE A 305 12.00 8.96 -18.67
N HIS A 306 11.83 8.82 -17.37
CA HIS A 306 11.35 9.91 -16.51
C HIS A 306 12.36 11.06 -16.32
N HIS A 307 13.61 10.89 -16.73
CA HIS A 307 14.60 11.97 -16.71
C HIS A 307 14.65 12.82 -17.99
N ASP A 308 14.02 12.39 -19.10
CA ASP A 308 14.23 13.04 -20.41
C ASP A 308 12.96 13.34 -21.24
N HIS A 309 11.75 13.22 -20.71
CA HIS A 309 10.57 13.62 -21.49
C HIS A 309 10.15 15.06 -21.23
N ARG A 310 10.57 15.93 -22.17
CA ARG A 310 9.85 17.17 -22.53
C ARG A 310 8.38 16.81 -22.79
N ILE A 311 7.50 17.27 -21.94
CA ILE A 311 6.07 17.32 -22.24
C ILE A 311 5.90 18.26 -23.43
N PRO A 312 5.28 17.85 -24.56
CA PRO A 312 4.91 18.80 -25.59
C PRO A 312 3.96 19.84 -24.98
N SER A 313 4.38 21.09 -25.03
CA SER A 313 3.55 22.23 -24.66
C SER A 313 2.34 22.26 -25.60
N ILE A 314 1.13 22.00 -25.07
CA ILE A 314 -0.11 22.32 -25.77
C ILE A 314 -0.37 23.78 -25.47
N ALA A 315 0.26 24.64 -26.26
CA ALA A 315 -0.09 26.03 -26.41
C ALA A 315 0.19 26.37 -27.87
N ASP A 316 -0.80 26.27 -28.70
CA ASP A 316 -1.18 27.22 -29.75
C ASP A 316 -2.25 26.54 -30.60
N ASP A 317 -3.52 26.79 -30.31
CA ASP A 317 -4.57 26.67 -31.32
C ASP A 317 -5.02 28.06 -31.68
N GLY A 318 -4.59 28.42 -32.91
CA GLY A 318 -4.83 29.64 -33.60
C GLY A 318 -6.29 30.07 -33.59
N ARG A 319 -6.50 31.35 -33.39
CA ARG A 319 -7.66 32.08 -33.89
C ARG A 319 -7.45 32.36 -35.37
N PRO A 320 -8.42 32.07 -36.22
CA PRO A 320 -8.52 32.71 -37.51
C PRO A 320 -9.16 34.10 -37.37
N ALA A 321 -8.74 34.98 -38.25
CA ALA A 321 -9.17 36.37 -38.44
C ALA A 321 -10.66 36.52 -38.73
#